data_a5be8ebb44338e85b5ad211800ceeb93
#
_entry.id   a5be8ebb44338e85b5ad211800ceeb93
#
_cell.length_a   1.000
_cell.length_b   1.000
_cell.length_c   1.000
_cell.angle_alpha   90.00
_cell.angle_beta   90.00
_cell.angle_gamma   90.00
#
_symmetry.space_group_name_H-M   'P 1'
#
loop_
_entity.id
_entity.type
_entity.pdbx_description
1 polymer ?
#
loop_
_entity_poly.entity_id
_entity_poly.type
_entity_poly.pdbx_seq_one_letter_code
_entity_poly.pdbx_strand_id
1 'polypeptide(L)'
;VASLVGSEMCIRDSLKAYDLSIEFPFESPFIVDSREGNIGGDPEGVALYKTSLTDGYVVLSSQGDNKYNLYDRNAPYAFITSFQISDKDGGIDGTSDTDGISVSSFNFGGEFSKGLMVAQDGYNYDGDELMNQNFKIISFKEVLKKTNLD
;
A
#
# COMPACT_ATOMS: atom_id res chain seq x y z
N VAL A 1 8.48 11.41 17.31
CA VAL A 1 7.54 11.20 16.20
C VAL A 1 8.26 10.42 15.12
N ALA A 2 7.96 9.15 14.98
CA ALA A 2 8.46 8.38 13.86
C ALA A 2 7.79 8.87 12.57
N SER A 3 8.55 9.15 11.56
CA SER A 3 8.04 9.38 10.22
C SER A 3 8.38 8.17 9.36
N LEU A 4 7.37 7.70 8.65
CA LEU A 4 7.54 6.64 7.70
C LEU A 4 8.05 7.22 6.39
N VAL A 5 9.07 6.65 5.83
CA VAL A 5 9.59 7.08 4.54
C VAL A 5 10.06 5.89 3.72
N GLY A 6 9.45 5.74 2.60
CA GLY A 6 10.00 5.29 1.35
C GLY A 6 10.55 3.88 1.25
N SER A 7 10.24 3.31 0.10
CA SER A 7 10.96 2.23 -0.55
C SER A 7 12.28 2.78 -1.11
N GLU A 8 13.36 2.02 -1.05
CA GLU A 8 14.57 2.29 -1.84
C GLU A 8 14.73 1.21 -2.90
N MET A 9 14.70 1.66 -4.13
CA MET A 9 15.15 0.91 -5.28
C MET A 9 16.68 0.79 -5.24
N CYS A 10 17.21 -0.41 -5.33
CA CYS A 10 18.63 -0.77 -5.38
C CYS A 10 19.31 -1.08 -4.05
N ILE A 11 19.41 -2.34 -3.76
CA ILE A 11 20.32 -3.13 -2.93
C ILE A 11 19.63 -3.88 -1.77
N ARG A 12 18.56 -3.36 -1.17
CA ARG A 12 17.77 -4.10 -0.16
C ARG A 12 16.33 -3.60 -0.18
N ASP A 13 15.52 -4.26 -0.96
CA ASP A 13 14.08 -4.00 -1.03
C ASP A 13 13.45 -4.17 0.35
N SER A 14 13.19 -3.07 1.02
CA SER A 14 12.67 -3.07 2.38
C SER A 14 11.82 -1.84 2.67
N LEU A 15 10.82 -2.04 3.51
CA LEU A 15 10.08 -0.96 4.15
C LEU A 15 10.84 -0.50 5.39
N LYS A 16 11.12 0.79 5.48
CA LYS A 16 11.89 1.39 6.57
C LYS A 16 11.10 2.48 7.29
N ALA A 17 11.29 2.57 8.60
CA ALA A 17 10.82 3.67 9.41
C ALA A 17 12.00 4.43 10.01
N TYR A 18 11.90 5.76 10.08
CA TYR A 18 12.94 6.64 10.57
C TYR A 18 12.41 7.47 11.76
N ASP A 19 13.20 7.57 12.80
CA ASP A 19 12.92 8.47 13.94
C ASP A 19 13.49 9.86 13.64
N LEU A 20 12.65 10.80 13.25
CA LEU A 20 13.05 12.17 12.93
C LEU A 20 13.36 13.02 14.16
N SER A 21 13.26 12.48 15.37
CA SER A 21 13.62 13.19 16.61
C SER A 21 15.12 13.11 16.95
N ILE A 22 15.86 12.21 16.28
CA ILE A 22 17.30 12.04 16.47
C ILE A 22 18.10 12.90 15.47
N GLU A 23 19.36 13.18 15.78
CA GLU A 23 20.22 14.07 15.00
C GLU A 23 20.50 13.53 13.58
N PHE A 24 20.68 12.21 13.44
CA PHE A 24 20.99 11.54 12.16
C PHE A 24 19.99 10.43 11.86
N PRO A 25 18.72 10.75 11.54
CA PRO A 25 17.65 9.77 11.42
C PRO A 25 17.87 8.73 10.33
N PHE A 26 18.54 9.11 9.24
CA PHE A 26 18.73 8.23 8.07
C PHE A 26 19.87 7.23 8.21
N GLU A 27 20.71 7.38 9.23
CA GLU A 27 21.83 6.47 9.52
C GLU A 27 21.39 5.20 10.28
N SER A 28 20.21 5.24 10.91
CA SER A 28 19.71 4.14 11.76
C SER A 28 18.24 3.84 11.49
N PRO A 29 17.88 3.35 10.29
CA PRO A 29 16.51 3.00 9.97
C PRO A 29 16.06 1.77 10.76
N PHE A 30 14.82 1.77 11.22
CA PHE A 30 14.16 0.56 11.65
C PHE A 30 13.61 -0.18 10.41
N ILE A 31 14.07 -1.41 10.18
CA ILE A 31 13.55 -2.26 9.10
C ILE A 31 12.20 -2.80 9.54
N VAL A 32 11.15 -2.37 8.89
CA VAL A 32 9.77 -2.83 9.14
C VAL A 32 9.55 -4.18 8.49
N ASP A 33 9.92 -4.31 7.20
CA ASP A 33 9.79 -5.55 6.43
C ASP A 33 10.79 -5.56 5.26
N SER A 34 10.98 -6.73 4.67
CA SER A 34 11.91 -6.94 3.55
C SER A 34 11.48 -8.11 2.66
N ARG A 35 12.28 -8.44 1.64
CA ARG A 35 12.08 -9.62 0.79
C ARG A 35 12.16 -10.95 1.54
N GLU A 36 12.86 -11.01 2.66
CA GLU A 36 12.89 -12.20 3.52
C GLU A 36 11.62 -12.33 4.38
N GLY A 37 10.77 -11.31 4.39
CA GLY A 37 9.51 -11.26 5.12
C GLY A 37 8.29 -11.36 4.22
N ASN A 38 7.43 -10.32 4.25
CA ASN A 38 6.15 -10.32 3.53
C ASN A 38 6.19 -9.56 2.20
N ILE A 39 7.31 -8.96 1.83
CA ILE A 39 7.47 -8.23 0.57
C ILE A 39 7.88 -9.23 -0.51
N GLY A 40 7.03 -9.43 -1.52
CA GLY A 40 7.31 -10.35 -2.62
C GLY A 40 8.37 -9.86 -3.61
N GLY A 41 8.74 -8.60 -3.52
CA GLY A 41 9.76 -7.92 -4.32
C GLY A 41 9.34 -6.52 -4.71
N ASP A 42 10.30 -5.71 -5.06
CA ASP A 42 10.14 -4.35 -5.57
C ASP A 42 9.07 -3.55 -4.80
N PRO A 43 9.34 -3.16 -3.52
CA PRO A 43 8.45 -2.31 -2.76
C PRO A 43 8.49 -0.90 -3.35
N GLU A 44 7.36 -0.38 -3.80
CA GLU A 44 7.27 0.88 -4.50
C GLU A 44 6.45 1.93 -3.72
N GLY A 45 5.17 2.04 -3.97
CA GLY A 45 4.33 3.05 -3.34
C GLY A 45 4.06 2.78 -1.86
N VAL A 46 4.17 3.82 -1.03
CA VAL A 46 3.78 3.79 0.39
C VAL A 46 2.75 4.87 0.68
N ALA A 47 1.67 4.50 1.37
CA ALA A 47 0.63 5.42 1.78
C ALA A 47 0.16 5.15 3.22
N LEU A 48 -0.50 6.14 3.83
CA LEU A 48 -1.01 6.04 5.19
C LEU A 48 -2.53 6.15 5.20
N TYR A 49 -3.21 5.10 5.63
CA TYR A 49 -4.63 5.13 5.95
C TYR A 49 -4.83 5.40 7.43
N LYS A 50 -5.55 6.46 7.79
CA LYS A 50 -5.78 6.87 9.18
C LYS A 50 -7.16 6.42 9.66
N THR A 51 -7.21 5.65 10.74
CA THR A 51 -8.47 5.32 11.43
C THR A 51 -8.77 6.31 12.56
N SER A 52 -7.73 6.94 13.12
CA SER A 52 -7.81 8.00 14.13
C SER A 52 -6.64 8.99 13.96
N LEU A 53 -6.47 9.90 14.92
CA LEU A 53 -5.30 10.78 14.96
C LEU A 53 -3.99 10.01 15.15
N THR A 54 -4.03 8.89 15.86
CA THR A 54 -2.87 8.08 16.21
C THR A 54 -2.81 6.76 15.48
N ASP A 55 -3.95 6.16 15.16
CA ASP A 55 -4.04 4.80 14.65
C ASP A 55 -4.30 4.76 13.14
N GLY A 56 -4.05 3.63 12.55
CA GLY A 56 -4.25 3.39 11.13
C GLY A 56 -3.35 2.32 10.57
N TYR A 57 -3.22 2.33 9.25
CA TYR A 57 -2.43 1.34 8.52
C TYR A 57 -1.45 2.02 7.59
N VAL A 58 -0.26 1.47 7.52
CA VAL A 58 0.66 1.72 6.41
C VAL A 58 0.30 0.75 5.29
N VAL A 59 0.11 1.28 4.11
CA VAL A 59 -0.17 0.52 2.88
C VAL A 59 1.08 0.58 2.02
N LEU A 60 1.61 -0.58 1.64
CA LEU A 60 2.77 -0.72 0.78
C LEU A 60 2.38 -1.47 -0.49
N SER A 61 2.77 -0.95 -1.65
CA SER A 61 2.76 -1.72 -2.89
C SER A 61 3.95 -2.67 -2.93
N SER A 62 3.69 -3.98 -2.93
CA SER A 62 4.65 -5.04 -3.20
C SER A 62 4.50 -5.41 -4.68
N GLN A 63 5.19 -4.66 -5.55
CA GLN A 63 5.03 -4.74 -6.99
C GLN A 63 5.34 -6.13 -7.53
N GLY A 64 6.43 -6.74 -7.07
CA GLY A 64 6.91 -8.02 -7.59
C GLY A 64 5.95 -9.20 -7.44
N ASP A 65 4.93 -9.11 -6.57
CA ASP A 65 3.87 -10.12 -6.42
C ASP A 65 2.45 -9.55 -6.56
N ASN A 66 2.34 -8.31 -7.06
CA ASN A 66 1.08 -7.59 -7.29
C ASN A 66 0.17 -7.55 -6.06
N LYS A 67 0.77 -7.35 -4.87
CA LYS A 67 0.04 -7.26 -3.60
C LYS A 67 0.17 -5.89 -2.97
N TYR A 68 -0.75 -5.62 -2.07
CA TYR A 68 -0.71 -4.47 -1.17
C TYR A 68 -0.64 -4.99 0.26
N ASN A 69 0.46 -4.68 0.94
CA ASN A 69 0.69 -5.08 2.32
C ASN A 69 0.17 -4.02 3.28
N LEU A 70 -0.50 -4.47 4.34
CA LEU A 70 -0.98 -3.63 5.43
C LEU A 70 -0.16 -3.90 6.68
N TYR A 71 0.36 -2.83 7.27
CA TYR A 71 1.09 -2.84 8.53
C TYR A 71 0.40 -1.92 9.54
N ASP A 72 0.54 -2.22 10.84
CA ASP A 72 0.13 -1.27 11.87
C ASP A 72 0.91 0.04 11.69
N ARG A 73 0.23 1.17 11.83
CA ARG A 73 0.86 2.48 11.79
C ARG A 73 1.82 2.72 12.95
N ASN A 74 1.57 2.05 14.08
CA ASN A 74 2.34 2.23 15.32
C ASN A 74 3.48 1.22 15.41
N ALA A 75 4.61 1.65 15.98
CA ALA A 75 5.71 0.75 16.22
C ALA A 75 5.27 -0.46 17.08
N PRO A 76 5.72 -1.68 16.75
CA PRO A 76 6.80 -2.01 15.83
C PRO A 76 6.39 -2.15 14.36
N TYR A 77 5.28 -1.56 13.93
CA TYR A 77 4.76 -1.61 12.55
C TYR A 77 4.45 -3.04 12.09
N ALA A 78 3.79 -3.79 12.93
CA ALA A 78 3.53 -5.21 12.69
C ALA A 78 2.79 -5.42 11.36
N PHE A 79 3.24 -6.41 10.58
CA PHE A 79 2.49 -6.87 9.41
C PHE A 79 1.13 -7.40 9.85
N ILE A 80 0.07 -6.98 9.17
CA ILE A 80 -1.31 -7.39 9.48
C ILE A 80 -1.80 -8.39 8.44
N THR A 81 -1.77 -8.01 7.18
CA THR A 81 -2.27 -8.84 6.07
C THR A 81 -1.83 -8.24 4.73
N SER A 82 -2.12 -8.95 3.66
CA SER A 82 -2.02 -8.43 2.30
C SER A 82 -3.32 -8.67 1.53
N PHE A 83 -3.52 -7.88 0.47
CA PHE A 83 -4.63 -8.05 -0.46
C PHE A 83 -4.16 -7.79 -1.90
N GLN A 84 -4.96 -8.25 -2.86
CA GLN A 84 -4.77 -7.99 -4.29
C GLN A 84 -6.03 -7.33 -4.85
N ILE A 85 -5.84 -6.52 -5.87
CA ILE A 85 -6.92 -6.01 -6.71
C ILE A 85 -6.90 -6.87 -7.97
N SER A 86 -7.82 -7.80 -8.05
CA SER A 86 -7.94 -8.75 -9.15
C SER A 86 -9.15 -8.44 -10.02
N ASP A 87 -9.09 -8.93 -11.24
CA ASP A 87 -10.22 -8.86 -12.17
C ASP A 87 -11.46 -9.48 -11.55
N LYS A 88 -12.59 -8.88 -11.90
CA LYS A 88 -13.91 -9.37 -11.51
C LYS A 88 -14.84 -9.23 -12.69
N ASP A 89 -15.59 -10.29 -12.98
CA ASP A 89 -16.60 -10.30 -14.03
C ASP A 89 -17.51 -9.07 -13.96
N GLY A 90 -17.48 -8.24 -15.01
CA GLY A 90 -18.26 -7.01 -15.11
C GLY A 90 -17.85 -5.88 -14.18
N GLY A 91 -16.67 -5.97 -13.58
CA GLY A 91 -16.10 -4.99 -12.66
C GLY A 91 -14.86 -4.29 -13.20
N ILE A 92 -14.08 -3.76 -12.29
CA ILE A 92 -12.77 -3.18 -12.55
C ILE A 92 -11.82 -4.35 -12.84
N ASP A 93 -11.05 -4.27 -13.93
CA ASP A 93 -9.87 -5.11 -14.11
C ASP A 93 -8.88 -4.88 -12.96
N GLY A 94 -8.02 -5.85 -12.70
CA GLY A 94 -7.09 -5.81 -11.58
C GLY A 94 -6.06 -4.69 -11.68
N THR A 95 -5.07 -4.76 -10.83
CA THR A 95 -3.87 -3.94 -10.94
C THR A 95 -2.65 -4.84 -10.96
N SER A 96 -1.68 -4.46 -11.74
CA SER A 96 -0.39 -5.13 -11.85
C SER A 96 0.74 -4.13 -11.98
N ASP A 97 1.94 -4.54 -11.58
CA ASP A 97 3.15 -3.72 -11.72
C ASP A 97 2.94 -2.30 -11.17
N THR A 98 2.41 -2.21 -9.94
CA THR A 98 1.99 -0.94 -9.34
C THR A 98 3.16 -0.21 -8.71
N ASP A 99 3.59 0.89 -9.31
CA ASP A 99 4.60 1.80 -8.75
C ASP A 99 4.00 2.71 -7.68
N GLY A 100 2.91 3.40 -8.02
CA GLY A 100 2.35 4.46 -7.21
C GLY A 100 1.00 4.14 -6.59
N ILE A 101 0.87 4.44 -5.29
CA ILE A 101 -0.41 4.41 -4.58
C ILE A 101 -0.65 5.70 -3.80
N SER A 102 -1.91 6.02 -3.62
CA SER A 102 -2.35 7.06 -2.68
C SER A 102 -3.58 6.58 -1.94
N VAL A 103 -3.69 6.92 -0.66
CA VAL A 103 -4.82 6.49 0.18
C VAL A 103 -5.38 7.69 0.94
N SER A 104 -6.70 7.76 1.02
CA SER A 104 -7.42 8.74 1.82
C SER A 104 -8.46 8.05 2.69
N SER A 105 -8.51 8.37 3.98
CA SER A 105 -9.55 7.92 4.89
C SER A 105 -10.74 8.89 4.99
N PHE A 106 -10.77 9.92 4.15
CA PHE A 106 -11.88 10.87 4.12
C PHE A 106 -13.16 10.18 3.66
N ASN A 107 -14.28 10.51 4.29
CA ASN A 107 -15.59 9.99 3.90
C ASN A 107 -16.12 10.75 2.68
N PHE A 108 -16.05 10.13 1.51
CA PHE A 108 -16.60 10.65 0.25
C PHE A 108 -18.07 10.25 0.01
N GLY A 109 -18.65 9.49 0.93
CA GLY A 109 -20.04 9.01 0.84
C GLY A 109 -20.18 7.66 0.11
N GLY A 110 -21.34 7.04 0.25
CA GLY A 110 -21.67 5.80 -0.42
C GLY A 110 -20.67 4.68 -0.17
N GLU A 111 -20.18 4.06 -1.24
CA GLU A 111 -19.16 3.01 -1.15
C GLU A 111 -17.79 3.51 -0.68
N PHE A 112 -17.51 4.80 -0.83
CA PHE A 112 -16.29 5.44 -0.36
C PHE A 112 -16.43 6.08 1.03
N SER A 113 -17.40 5.63 1.81
CA SER A 113 -17.67 6.17 3.17
C SER A 113 -16.53 5.94 4.17
N LYS A 114 -15.65 4.97 3.91
CA LYS A 114 -14.41 4.70 4.65
C LYS A 114 -13.16 5.17 3.88
N GLY A 115 -13.33 6.03 2.87
CA GLY A 115 -12.23 6.50 2.04
C GLY A 115 -11.97 5.66 0.80
N LEU A 116 -10.87 5.97 0.13
CA LEU A 116 -10.48 5.33 -1.11
C LEU A 116 -8.96 5.15 -1.20
N MET A 117 -8.56 4.23 -2.05
CA MET A 117 -7.19 4.06 -2.53
C MET A 117 -7.18 4.30 -4.03
N VAL A 118 -6.14 4.96 -4.50
CA VAL A 118 -5.82 5.06 -5.93
C VAL A 118 -4.54 4.25 -6.14
N ALA A 119 -4.56 3.33 -7.09
CA ALA A 119 -3.40 2.54 -7.47
C ALA A 119 -3.15 2.70 -8.97
N GLN A 120 -1.89 2.91 -9.34
CA GLN A 120 -1.47 2.86 -10.73
C GLN A 120 -1.51 1.39 -11.19
N ASP A 121 -1.99 1.18 -12.41
CA ASP A 121 -1.99 -0.12 -13.07
C ASP A 121 -1.00 -0.09 -14.23
N GLY A 122 0.12 -0.79 -14.05
CA GLY A 122 1.24 -0.77 -14.99
C GLY A 122 0.94 -1.52 -16.28
N TYR A 123 0.22 -2.62 -16.18
CA TYR A 123 -0.21 -3.43 -17.33
C TYR A 123 -1.73 -3.50 -17.40
N ASN A 124 -2.35 -2.43 -17.91
CA ASN A 124 -3.79 -2.33 -18.10
C ASN A 124 -4.23 -3.09 -19.35
N TYR A 125 -5.13 -4.07 -19.19
CA TYR A 125 -5.64 -4.88 -20.29
C TYR A 125 -7.14 -4.68 -20.51
N ASP A 126 -7.56 -4.68 -21.79
CA ASP A 126 -8.94 -4.87 -22.19
C ASP A 126 -9.04 -6.22 -22.95
N GLY A 127 -9.46 -7.26 -22.25
CA GLY A 127 -9.31 -8.63 -22.72
C GLY A 127 -7.83 -9.01 -22.88
N ASP A 128 -7.41 -9.32 -24.10
CA ASP A 128 -6.01 -9.66 -24.44
C ASP A 128 -5.22 -8.46 -24.98
N GLU A 129 -5.81 -7.26 -25.09
CA GLU A 129 -5.18 -6.07 -25.63
C GLU A 129 -4.55 -5.22 -24.53
N LEU A 130 -3.25 -4.94 -24.64
CA LEU A 130 -2.55 -4.04 -23.74
C LEU A 130 -2.92 -2.59 -24.09
N MET A 131 -3.54 -1.94 -23.13
CA MET A 131 -3.96 -0.54 -23.18
C MET A 131 -2.94 0.38 -22.51
N ASN A 132 -3.18 1.69 -22.60
CA ASN A 132 -2.41 2.64 -21.84
C ASN A 132 -2.58 2.42 -20.33
N GLN A 133 -1.52 2.64 -19.57
CA GLN A 133 -1.57 2.65 -18.11
C GLN A 133 -2.69 3.56 -17.61
N ASN A 134 -3.34 3.15 -16.54
CA ASN A 134 -4.38 3.94 -15.90
C ASN A 134 -4.26 3.90 -14.37
N PHE A 135 -5.23 4.50 -13.71
CA PHE A 135 -5.38 4.45 -12.26
C PHE A 135 -6.70 3.81 -11.90
N LYS A 136 -6.67 2.87 -10.97
CA LYS A 136 -7.86 2.26 -10.39
C LYS A 136 -8.21 2.98 -9.09
N ILE A 137 -9.51 3.26 -8.91
CA ILE A 137 -10.04 3.82 -7.66
C ILE A 137 -10.75 2.71 -6.91
N ILE A 138 -10.25 2.39 -5.74
CA ILE A 138 -10.68 1.26 -4.92
C ILE A 138 -11.34 1.78 -3.64
N SER A 139 -12.52 1.24 -3.31
CA SER A 139 -13.18 1.52 -2.03
C SER A 139 -12.37 0.94 -0.87
N PHE A 140 -11.87 1.79 0.03
CA PHE A 140 -11.17 1.30 1.20
C PHE A 140 -12.10 0.60 2.19
N LYS A 141 -13.41 0.88 2.14
CA LYS A 141 -14.44 0.11 2.85
C LYS A 141 -14.42 -1.37 2.43
N GLU A 142 -14.31 -1.66 1.13
CA GLU A 142 -14.24 -3.04 0.65
C GLU A 142 -12.89 -3.69 1.04
N VAL A 143 -11.79 -2.93 1.04
CA VAL A 143 -10.49 -3.43 1.53
C VAL A 143 -10.63 -3.86 2.99
N LEU A 144 -11.11 -3.00 3.89
CA LEU A 144 -11.30 -3.30 5.30
C LEU A 144 -12.18 -4.54 5.52
N LYS A 145 -13.31 -4.60 4.81
CA LYS A 145 -14.22 -5.74 4.87
C LYS A 145 -13.59 -7.05 4.42
N LYS A 146 -12.86 -7.03 3.30
CA LYS A 146 -12.21 -8.23 2.74
C LYS A 146 -11.03 -8.72 3.58
N THR A 147 -10.39 -7.82 4.30
CA THR A 147 -9.26 -8.12 5.19
C THR A 147 -9.69 -8.35 6.65
N ASN A 148 -10.99 -8.29 6.97
CA ASN A 148 -11.56 -8.40 8.33
C ASN A 148 -11.02 -7.34 9.30
N LEU A 149 -10.81 -6.13 8.82
CA LEU A 149 -10.35 -4.97 9.59
C LEU A 149 -11.45 -3.90 9.78
N ASP A 150 -12.71 -4.27 9.52
CA ASP A 150 -13.88 -3.38 9.59
C ASP A 150 -14.38 -3.17 11.03
#